data_712457aa5383f68baabbc87fe67e82cd
#
_entry.id   712457aa5383f68baabbc87fe67e82cd
#
_cell.length_a   1.000
_cell.length_b   1.000
_cell.length_c   1.000
_cell.angle_alpha   90.00
_cell.angle_beta   90.00
_cell.angle_gamma   90.00
#
_symmetry.space_group_name_H-M   'P 1'
#
loop_
_entity.id
_entity.type
_entity.pdbx_description
1 polymer ?
#
loop_
_entity_poly.entity_id
_entity_poly.type
_entity_poly.pdbx_seq_one_letter_code
_entity_poly.pdbx_strand_id
1 'polypeptide(L)'
;MGTAPQATPEVLDARSLEEKIVGAGRSGAFLALTIDPGRALRAESELLRRFGPRERVSLELLLLREMHAEAEARKVRWAVVLAADLEKRDGKGFRNLLRLATNAGERVRAAVLALDRPALLVNPGLLARYDLMPMLSEFAQASGTRGGPPSLWLLAPQTDGGMPHIDDASLPVMSAANWARLTDAWLANAHRAGGARSAERRMSLQDH
;
A
#
# COMPACT_ATOMS: atom_id res chain seq x y z
N MET A 1 1.24 -32.89 -33.60
CA MET A 1 0.43 -32.28 -32.51
C MET A 1 1.40 -31.71 -31.47
N GLY A 2 1.62 -30.42 -31.48
CA GLY A 2 2.51 -29.77 -30.50
C GLY A 2 1.71 -29.38 -29.26
N THR A 3 2.04 -29.96 -28.12
CA THR A 3 1.46 -29.59 -26.83
C THR A 3 1.79 -28.12 -26.54
N ALA A 4 0.76 -27.31 -26.34
CA ALA A 4 0.99 -25.90 -25.92
C ALA A 4 1.80 -25.89 -24.61
N PRO A 5 2.79 -25.03 -24.46
CA PRO A 5 3.57 -24.92 -23.21
C PRO A 5 2.60 -24.63 -22.08
N GLN A 6 2.52 -25.51 -21.10
CA GLN A 6 1.73 -25.28 -19.89
C GLN A 6 2.34 -24.09 -19.13
N ALA A 7 1.48 -23.18 -18.68
CA ALA A 7 1.91 -22.07 -17.84
C ALA A 7 2.50 -22.63 -16.54
N THR A 8 3.65 -22.11 -16.12
CA THR A 8 4.25 -22.51 -14.83
C THR A 8 3.35 -22.05 -13.66
N PRO A 9 3.40 -22.71 -12.50
CA PRO A 9 2.66 -22.30 -11.32
C PRO A 9 2.83 -20.79 -10.99
N GLU A 10 4.06 -20.29 -11.09
CA GLU A 10 4.39 -18.88 -10.85
C GLU A 10 3.67 -17.91 -11.80
N VAL A 11 3.50 -18.30 -13.06
CA VAL A 11 2.75 -17.50 -14.06
C VAL A 11 1.25 -17.50 -13.77
N LEU A 12 0.72 -18.64 -13.31
CA LEU A 12 -0.69 -18.74 -12.90
C LEU A 12 -0.96 -17.90 -11.66
N ASP A 13 -0.07 -17.96 -10.67
CA ASP A 13 -0.15 -17.14 -9.44
C ASP A 13 -0.07 -15.64 -9.77
N ALA A 14 0.84 -15.23 -10.65
CA ALA A 14 0.94 -13.83 -11.09
C ALA A 14 -0.32 -13.36 -11.83
N ARG A 15 -0.98 -14.23 -12.60
CA ARG A 15 -2.26 -13.91 -13.27
C ARG A 15 -3.39 -13.74 -12.25
N SER A 16 -3.55 -14.70 -11.34
CA SER A 16 -4.54 -14.63 -10.27
C SER A 16 -4.38 -13.37 -9.41
N LEU A 17 -3.14 -13.02 -9.11
CA LEU A 17 -2.80 -11.78 -8.41
C LEU A 17 -3.23 -10.53 -9.20
N GLU A 18 -2.94 -10.46 -10.50
CA GLU A 18 -3.37 -9.36 -11.37
C GLU A 18 -4.90 -9.23 -11.41
N GLU A 19 -5.62 -10.33 -11.55
CA GLU A 19 -7.09 -10.36 -11.56
C GLU A 19 -7.65 -9.83 -10.23
N LYS A 20 -7.06 -10.22 -9.10
CA LYS A 20 -7.44 -9.73 -7.77
C LYS A 20 -7.24 -8.23 -7.63
N ILE A 21 -6.10 -7.70 -8.06
CA ILE A 21 -5.80 -6.27 -8.02
C ILE A 21 -6.78 -5.48 -8.91
N VAL A 22 -7.06 -5.98 -10.12
CA VAL A 22 -8.05 -5.39 -11.03
C VAL A 22 -9.45 -5.39 -10.39
N GLY A 23 -9.84 -6.52 -9.78
CA GLY A 23 -11.13 -6.64 -9.09
C GLY A 23 -11.29 -5.63 -7.96
N ALA A 24 -10.28 -5.50 -7.10
CA ALA A 24 -10.26 -4.52 -6.01
C ALA A 24 -10.35 -3.07 -6.54
N GLY A 25 -9.64 -2.77 -7.64
CA GLY A 25 -9.71 -1.46 -8.28
C GLY A 25 -11.10 -1.11 -8.82
N ARG A 26 -11.80 -2.08 -9.40
CA ARG A 26 -13.16 -1.90 -9.93
C ARG A 26 -14.23 -1.75 -8.84
N SER A 27 -14.09 -2.50 -7.77
CA SER A 27 -15.04 -2.44 -6.63
C SER A 27 -14.82 -1.24 -5.71
N GLY A 28 -13.73 -0.50 -5.87
CA GLY A 28 -13.34 0.58 -4.95
C GLY A 28 -12.85 0.08 -3.59
N ALA A 29 -12.69 -1.24 -3.43
CA ALA A 29 -12.30 -1.84 -2.16
C ALA A 29 -10.89 -1.39 -1.71
N PHE A 30 -10.71 -1.33 -0.39
CA PHE A 30 -9.38 -1.25 0.20
C PHE A 30 -8.59 -2.51 -0.12
N LEU A 31 -7.32 -2.35 -0.53
CA LEU A 31 -6.43 -3.46 -0.82
C LEU A 31 -5.08 -3.25 -0.14
N ALA A 32 -4.73 -4.13 0.81
CA ALA A 32 -3.38 -4.21 1.36
C ALA A 32 -2.49 -5.03 0.42
N LEU A 33 -1.37 -4.47 0.02
CA LEU A 33 -0.37 -5.12 -0.83
C LEU A 33 0.93 -5.23 -0.04
N THR A 34 1.44 -6.44 0.10
CA THR A 34 2.74 -6.65 0.74
C THR A 34 3.81 -7.01 -0.30
N ILE A 35 5.03 -6.61 -0.03
CA ILE A 35 6.19 -6.82 -0.90
C ILE A 35 7.47 -6.90 -0.08
N ASP A 36 8.46 -7.62 -0.56
CA ASP A 36 9.82 -7.56 -0.03
C ASP A 36 10.35 -6.12 -0.02
N PRO A 37 10.92 -5.62 1.09
CA PRO A 37 11.40 -4.24 1.21
C PRO A 37 12.36 -3.82 0.09
N GLY A 38 13.25 -4.70 -0.36
CA GLY A 38 14.19 -4.42 -1.44
C GLY A 38 13.52 -4.18 -2.80
N ARG A 39 12.23 -4.47 -2.93
CA ARG A 39 11.45 -4.35 -4.17
C ARG A 39 10.32 -3.33 -4.10
N ALA A 40 10.15 -2.65 -2.97
CA ALA A 40 9.04 -1.75 -2.73
C ALA A 40 8.92 -0.64 -3.78
N LEU A 41 10.02 0.02 -4.13
CA LEU A 41 10.03 1.08 -5.15
C LEU A 41 9.63 0.57 -6.54
N ARG A 42 10.09 -0.64 -6.89
CA ARG A 42 9.71 -1.26 -8.17
C ARG A 42 8.22 -1.62 -8.17
N ALA A 43 7.72 -2.18 -7.07
CA ALA A 43 6.31 -2.52 -6.92
C ALA A 43 5.42 -1.27 -7.02
N GLU A 44 5.79 -0.19 -6.33
CA GLU A 44 5.12 1.10 -6.42
C GLU A 44 5.02 1.60 -7.86
N SER A 45 6.15 1.64 -8.57
CA SER A 45 6.21 2.08 -9.97
C SER A 45 5.33 1.22 -10.87
N GLU A 46 5.35 -0.12 -10.70
CA GLU A 46 4.53 -1.03 -11.49
C GLU A 46 3.03 -0.89 -11.19
N LEU A 47 2.64 -0.68 -9.94
CA LEU A 47 1.24 -0.44 -9.56
C LEU A 47 0.71 0.84 -10.21
N LEU A 48 1.45 1.94 -10.11
CA LEU A 48 1.06 3.23 -10.70
C LEU A 48 1.01 3.16 -12.24
N ARG A 49 1.93 2.42 -12.86
CA ARG A 49 1.98 2.27 -14.31
C ARG A 49 0.84 1.41 -14.87
N ARG A 50 0.47 0.31 -14.17
CA ARG A 50 -0.46 -0.72 -14.70
C ARG A 50 -1.93 -0.41 -14.48
N PHE A 51 -2.27 0.24 -13.37
CA PHE A 51 -3.66 0.35 -12.91
C PHE A 51 -4.24 1.77 -13.02
N GLY A 52 -3.68 2.57 -13.92
CA GLY A 52 -4.18 3.88 -14.24
C GLY A 52 -3.78 4.97 -13.22
N PRO A 53 -4.27 6.19 -13.41
CA PRO A 53 -3.88 7.32 -12.59
C PRO A 53 -4.40 7.13 -11.17
N ARG A 54 -3.48 6.84 -10.25
CA ARG A 54 -3.72 6.84 -8.81
C ARG A 54 -2.87 7.92 -8.18
N GLU A 55 -3.45 8.63 -7.24
CA GLU A 55 -2.68 9.57 -6.44
C GLU A 55 -1.71 8.81 -5.53
N ARG A 56 -0.43 9.18 -5.57
CA ARG A 56 0.56 8.63 -4.67
C ARG A 56 0.58 9.43 -3.38
N VAL A 57 0.24 8.80 -2.26
CA VAL A 57 0.24 9.43 -0.94
C VAL A 57 1.26 8.73 -0.03
N SER A 58 2.35 9.41 0.30
CA SER A 58 3.28 8.94 1.33
C SER A 58 2.71 9.31 2.70
N LEU A 59 2.28 8.30 3.46
CA LEU A 59 1.74 8.48 4.81
C LEU A 59 2.79 9.05 5.75
N GLU A 60 4.06 8.64 5.59
CA GLU A 60 5.18 9.19 6.34
C GLU A 60 5.35 10.69 6.11
N LEU A 61 5.47 11.12 4.84
CA LEU A 61 5.66 12.55 4.51
C LEU A 61 4.45 13.39 4.94
N LEU A 62 3.25 12.85 4.75
CA LEU A 62 2.02 13.52 5.17
C LEU A 62 2.00 13.70 6.69
N LEU A 63 2.31 12.63 7.46
CA LEU A 63 2.34 12.70 8.91
C LEU A 63 3.42 13.66 9.41
N LEU A 64 4.64 13.59 8.87
CA LEU A 64 5.72 14.49 9.25
C LEU A 64 5.35 15.96 8.98
N ARG A 65 4.73 16.27 7.85
CA ARG A 65 4.25 17.62 7.55
C ARG A 65 3.26 18.11 8.59
N GLU A 66 2.28 17.29 8.95
CA GLU A 66 1.27 17.65 9.94
C GLU A 66 1.84 17.73 11.36
N MET A 67 2.83 16.90 11.69
CA MET A 67 3.56 17.00 12.97
C MET A 67 4.37 18.28 13.06
N HIS A 68 5.02 18.71 11.97
CA HIS A 68 5.70 20.00 11.92
C HIS A 68 4.72 21.16 12.17
N ALA A 69 3.60 21.18 11.45
CA ALA A 69 2.58 22.21 11.63
C ALA A 69 2.04 22.25 13.07
N GLU A 70 1.83 21.07 13.68
CA GLU A 70 1.39 20.97 15.09
C GLU A 70 2.45 21.47 16.06
N ALA A 71 3.72 21.16 15.83
CA ALA A 71 4.83 21.62 16.65
C ALA A 71 4.96 23.17 16.59
N GLU A 72 4.85 23.76 15.40
CA GLU A 72 4.86 25.20 15.19
C GLU A 72 3.69 25.89 15.90
N ALA A 73 2.48 25.37 15.75
CA ALA A 73 1.29 25.90 16.43
C ALA A 73 1.43 25.91 17.96
N ARG A 74 2.14 24.93 18.51
CA ARG A 74 2.44 24.80 19.94
C ARG A 74 3.73 25.49 20.37
N LYS A 75 4.44 26.13 19.45
CA LYS A 75 5.74 26.77 19.70
C LYS A 75 6.80 25.77 20.24
N VAL A 76 6.72 24.52 19.81
CA VAL A 76 7.69 23.46 20.12
C VAL A 76 8.75 23.41 19.03
N ARG A 77 10.02 23.57 19.41
CA ARG A 77 11.13 23.47 18.46
C ARG A 77 11.25 22.04 17.94
N TRP A 78 11.42 21.87 16.63
CA TRP A 78 11.52 20.55 16.00
C TRP A 78 12.64 19.68 16.58
N ALA A 79 13.77 20.27 16.97
CA ALA A 79 14.85 19.57 17.65
C ALA A 79 14.40 18.86 18.96
N VAL A 80 13.41 19.42 19.67
CA VAL A 80 12.83 18.78 20.86
C VAL A 80 11.98 17.57 20.46
N VAL A 81 11.25 17.65 19.35
CA VAL A 81 10.48 16.53 18.79
C VAL A 81 11.40 15.39 18.41
N LEU A 82 12.49 15.68 17.69
CA LEU A 82 13.50 14.67 17.32
C LEU A 82 14.18 14.05 18.54
N ALA A 83 14.52 14.85 19.55
CA ALA A 83 15.10 14.33 20.79
C ALA A 83 14.12 13.39 21.53
N ALA A 84 12.83 13.74 21.54
CA ALA A 84 11.79 12.91 22.13
C ALA A 84 11.61 11.57 21.41
N ASP A 85 11.83 11.52 20.08
CA ASP A 85 11.75 10.28 19.30
C ASP A 85 12.89 9.29 19.60
N LEU A 86 14.00 9.78 20.15
CA LEU A 86 15.12 8.95 20.60
C LEU A 86 14.94 8.43 22.03
N GLU A 87 13.96 8.91 22.76
CA GLU A 87 13.68 8.43 24.11
C GLU A 87 13.05 7.02 24.07
N LYS A 88 13.12 6.32 25.19
CA LYS A 88 12.36 5.08 25.38
C LYS A 88 10.86 5.36 25.33
N ARG A 89 10.07 4.38 24.89
CA ARG A 89 8.60 4.52 24.75
C ARG A 89 7.88 4.95 26.03
N ASP A 90 8.40 4.59 27.21
CA ASP A 90 7.90 4.99 28.54
C ASP A 90 8.41 6.38 28.99
N GLY A 91 9.32 6.99 28.25
CA GLY A 91 9.87 8.33 28.52
C GLY A 91 8.81 9.44 28.43
N LYS A 92 9.00 10.50 29.21
CA LYS A 92 8.08 11.65 29.19
C LYS A 92 8.07 12.36 27.84
N GLY A 93 9.24 12.49 27.21
CA GLY A 93 9.37 13.11 25.89
C GLY A 93 8.62 12.28 24.84
N PHE A 94 8.82 10.96 24.83
CA PHE A 94 8.12 10.08 23.88
C PHE A 94 6.59 10.12 24.06
N ARG A 95 6.08 10.15 25.30
CA ARG A 95 4.62 10.32 25.53
C ARG A 95 4.08 11.64 25.00
N ASN A 96 4.86 12.73 25.10
CA ASN A 96 4.48 14.02 24.52
C ASN A 96 4.53 13.99 22.98
N LEU A 97 5.50 13.26 22.40
CA LEU A 97 5.59 13.03 20.97
C LEU A 97 4.37 12.24 20.47
N LEU A 98 3.92 11.20 21.16
CA LEU A 98 2.71 10.45 20.80
C LEU A 98 1.47 11.35 20.75
N ARG A 99 1.32 12.29 21.72
CA ARG A 99 0.20 13.24 21.69
C ARG A 99 0.29 14.20 20.49
N LEU A 100 1.48 14.65 20.15
CA LEU A 100 1.71 15.49 18.97
C LEU A 100 1.37 14.71 17.69
N ALA A 101 1.84 13.46 17.59
CA ALA A 101 1.55 12.58 16.47
C ALA A 101 0.05 12.25 16.36
N THR A 102 -0.65 12.02 17.48
CA THR A 102 -2.11 11.78 17.48
C THR A 102 -2.86 12.99 16.92
N ASN A 103 -2.54 14.22 17.36
CA ASN A 103 -3.20 15.42 16.85
C ASN A 103 -2.89 15.66 15.36
N ALA A 104 -1.65 15.40 14.93
CA ALA A 104 -1.27 15.44 13.52
C ALA A 104 -2.01 14.35 12.72
N GLY A 105 -2.17 13.17 13.31
CA GLY A 105 -2.88 12.03 12.74
C GLY A 105 -4.33 12.34 12.36
N GLU A 106 -5.03 13.15 13.15
CA GLU A 106 -6.39 13.58 12.80
C GLU A 106 -6.43 14.36 11.46
N ARG A 107 -5.43 15.18 11.19
CA ARG A 107 -5.33 15.90 9.91
C ARG A 107 -4.94 14.99 8.77
N VAL A 108 -4.03 14.04 9.02
CA VAL A 108 -3.69 12.98 8.06
C VAL A 108 -4.94 12.17 7.70
N ARG A 109 -5.70 11.75 8.71
CA ARG A 109 -6.96 11.03 8.54
C ARG A 109 -7.94 11.81 7.67
N ALA A 110 -8.18 13.06 8.00
CA ALA A 110 -9.07 13.93 7.24
C ALA A 110 -8.61 14.11 5.78
N ALA A 111 -7.31 14.30 5.56
CA ALA A 111 -6.75 14.46 4.22
C ALA A 111 -6.90 13.18 3.36
N VAL A 112 -6.66 12.00 3.92
CA VAL A 112 -6.81 10.74 3.19
C VAL A 112 -8.29 10.43 2.91
N LEU A 113 -9.18 10.67 3.87
CA LEU A 113 -10.61 10.43 3.68
C LEU A 113 -11.27 11.42 2.70
N ALA A 114 -10.68 12.59 2.49
CA ALA A 114 -11.15 13.60 1.53
C ALA A 114 -10.63 13.40 0.10
N LEU A 115 -9.85 12.35 -0.17
CA LEU A 115 -9.37 12.07 -1.52
C LEU A 115 -10.54 11.79 -2.47
N ASP A 116 -10.57 12.48 -3.58
CA ASP A 116 -11.59 12.36 -4.65
C ASP A 116 -11.17 11.42 -5.79
N ARG A 117 -9.96 10.88 -5.70
CA ARG A 117 -9.36 9.97 -6.70
C ARG A 117 -8.86 8.68 -6.04
N PRO A 118 -8.77 7.59 -6.84
CA PRO A 118 -8.09 6.39 -6.37
C PRO A 118 -6.66 6.69 -5.93
N ALA A 119 -6.23 6.19 -4.77
CA ALA A 119 -4.90 6.47 -4.25
C ALA A 119 -4.11 5.20 -3.92
N LEU A 120 -2.78 5.33 -4.01
CA LEU A 120 -1.80 4.38 -3.52
C LEU A 120 -1.10 4.98 -2.29
N LEU A 121 -1.42 4.45 -1.12
CA LEU A 121 -0.78 4.80 0.15
C LEU A 121 0.53 4.04 0.28
N VAL A 122 1.61 4.74 0.58
CA VAL A 122 2.95 4.16 0.74
C VAL A 122 3.60 4.63 2.03
N ASN A 123 4.67 3.96 2.46
CA ASN A 123 5.46 4.28 3.65
C ASN A 123 4.62 4.41 4.93
N PRO A 124 3.92 3.36 5.36
CA PRO A 124 3.08 3.43 6.56
C PRO A 124 3.84 3.26 7.89
N GLY A 125 5.15 3.08 7.88
CA GLY A 125 5.96 2.71 9.06
C GLY A 125 5.79 3.64 10.27
N LEU A 126 5.71 4.96 10.07
CA LEU A 126 5.51 5.89 11.17
C LEU A 126 4.13 5.75 11.85
N LEU A 127 3.12 5.18 11.17
CA LEU A 127 1.84 4.90 11.81
C LEU A 127 1.99 3.82 12.88
N ALA A 128 2.76 2.77 12.61
CA ALA A 128 3.06 1.74 13.60
C ALA A 128 3.90 2.30 14.75
N ARG A 129 4.94 3.10 14.43
CA ARG A 129 5.82 3.71 15.43
C ARG A 129 5.08 4.59 16.44
N TYR A 130 4.07 5.35 15.99
CA TYR A 130 3.34 6.32 16.83
C TYR A 130 1.93 5.87 17.21
N ASP A 131 1.66 4.58 17.19
CA ASP A 131 0.38 3.98 17.62
C ASP A 131 -0.84 4.49 16.82
N LEU A 132 -0.65 4.84 15.54
CA LEU A 132 -1.68 5.38 14.63
C LEU A 132 -2.28 4.32 13.69
N MET A 133 -1.96 3.04 13.87
CA MET A 133 -2.47 1.93 13.03
C MET A 133 -4.00 1.83 12.96
N PRO A 134 -4.79 2.20 13.99
CA PRO A 134 -6.25 2.22 13.89
C PRO A 134 -6.80 3.05 12.73
N MET A 135 -6.08 4.11 12.30
CA MET A 135 -6.46 4.89 11.11
C MET A 135 -6.60 4.05 9.84
N LEU A 136 -5.76 3.02 9.67
CA LEU A 136 -5.83 2.14 8.49
C LEU A 136 -7.14 1.35 8.45
N SER A 137 -7.71 1.02 9.60
CA SER A 137 -9.03 0.37 9.68
C SER A 137 -10.15 1.31 9.23
N GLU A 138 -10.06 2.58 9.59
CA GLU A 138 -11.00 3.60 9.12
C GLU A 138 -10.87 3.82 7.61
N PHE A 139 -9.66 3.87 7.07
CA PHE A 139 -9.42 3.94 5.63
C PHE A 139 -9.99 2.74 4.89
N ALA A 140 -9.80 1.54 5.45
CA ALA A 140 -10.35 0.32 4.87
C ALA A 140 -11.89 0.31 4.85
N GLN A 141 -12.52 0.82 5.91
CA GLN A 141 -13.97 0.92 6.00
C GLN A 141 -14.56 1.99 5.08
N ALA A 142 -13.87 3.12 4.91
CA ALA A 142 -14.33 4.24 4.11
C ALA A 142 -14.10 4.05 2.60
N SER A 143 -13.11 3.24 2.21
CA SER A 143 -12.74 3.04 0.80
C SER A 143 -13.91 2.51 -0.02
N GLY A 144 -14.24 3.16 -1.13
CA GLY A 144 -15.33 2.79 -2.02
C GLY A 144 -16.74 3.06 -1.48
N THR A 145 -16.86 3.70 -0.31
CA THR A 145 -18.17 4.09 0.23
C THR A 145 -18.59 5.46 -0.25
N ARG A 146 -19.89 5.76 -0.14
CA ARG A 146 -20.43 7.09 -0.49
C ARG A 146 -19.85 8.16 0.46
N GLY A 147 -19.11 9.11 -0.09
CA GLY A 147 -18.46 10.18 0.67
C GLY A 147 -17.08 9.84 1.22
N GLY A 148 -16.59 8.63 0.98
CA GLY A 148 -15.21 8.24 1.21
C GLY A 148 -14.38 8.24 -0.09
N PRO A 149 -13.08 7.95 0.02
CA PRO A 149 -12.20 7.86 -1.15
C PRO A 149 -12.63 6.74 -2.10
N PRO A 150 -12.56 6.95 -3.42
CA PRO A 150 -13.06 5.99 -4.42
C PRO A 150 -12.41 4.61 -4.36
N SER A 151 -11.13 4.55 -4.01
CA SER A 151 -10.36 3.31 -3.80
C SER A 151 -9.04 3.63 -3.13
N LEU A 152 -8.69 2.90 -2.10
CA LEU A 152 -7.40 3.02 -1.41
C LEU A 152 -6.63 1.70 -1.49
N TRP A 153 -5.40 1.76 -1.99
CA TRP A 153 -4.46 0.66 -1.91
C TRP A 153 -3.32 1.04 -0.97
N LEU A 154 -2.89 0.12 -0.14
CA LEU A 154 -1.78 0.30 0.78
C LEU A 154 -0.64 -0.63 0.35
N LEU A 155 0.53 -0.08 0.06
CA LEU A 155 1.75 -0.86 -0.17
C LEU A 155 2.58 -0.87 1.12
N ALA A 156 2.72 -2.05 1.72
CA ALA A 156 3.47 -2.28 2.95
C ALA A 156 4.66 -3.21 2.67
N PRO A 157 5.90 -2.73 2.84
CA PRO A 157 7.08 -3.60 2.84
C PRO A 157 7.02 -4.60 4.00
N GLN A 158 7.25 -5.89 3.71
CA GLN A 158 7.21 -6.98 4.69
C GLN A 158 8.19 -8.08 4.27
N THR A 159 9.05 -8.53 5.19
CA THR A 159 10.07 -9.54 4.91
C THR A 159 9.55 -10.95 4.88
N ASP A 160 8.61 -11.29 5.73
CA ASP A 160 8.02 -12.61 5.81
C ASP A 160 6.80 -12.80 4.89
N GLY A 161 6.34 -14.04 4.75
CA GLY A 161 5.16 -14.40 3.95
C GLY A 161 3.87 -14.51 4.75
N GLY A 162 3.87 -14.04 6.00
CA GLY A 162 2.73 -14.12 6.91
C GLY A 162 1.59 -13.16 6.57
N MET A 163 0.62 -13.09 7.50
CA MET A 163 -0.46 -12.10 7.42
C MET A 163 0.11 -10.69 7.36
N PRO A 164 -0.52 -9.76 6.63
CA PRO A 164 -0.02 -8.40 6.46
C PRO A 164 0.16 -7.67 7.80
N HIS A 165 1.36 -7.15 8.03
CA HIS A 165 1.69 -6.37 9.22
C HIS A 165 2.75 -5.30 8.90
N ILE A 166 2.89 -4.36 9.80
CA ILE A 166 3.97 -3.37 9.82
C ILE A 166 4.55 -3.41 11.21
N ASP A 167 5.83 -3.75 11.33
CA ASP A 167 6.44 -4.13 12.59
C ASP A 167 5.59 -5.21 13.29
N ASP A 168 5.14 -4.99 14.53
CA ASP A 168 4.29 -5.92 15.28
C ASP A 168 2.78 -5.65 15.11
N ALA A 169 2.38 -4.67 14.30
CA ALA A 169 1.00 -4.24 14.15
C ALA A 169 0.34 -4.81 12.89
N SER A 170 -0.73 -5.59 13.06
CA SER A 170 -1.48 -6.18 11.94
C SER A 170 -2.15 -5.10 11.09
N LEU A 171 -2.13 -5.29 9.76
CA LEU A 171 -2.92 -4.47 8.83
C LEU A 171 -4.40 -4.89 8.86
N PRO A 172 -5.33 -3.95 8.57
CA PRO A 172 -6.75 -4.25 8.51
C PRO A 172 -7.09 -5.08 7.28
N VAL A 173 -7.12 -6.40 7.45
CA VAL A 173 -7.51 -7.35 6.41
C VAL A 173 -8.85 -7.95 6.77
N MET A 174 -9.91 -7.51 6.11
CA MET A 174 -11.29 -7.97 6.35
C MET A 174 -11.53 -9.38 5.78
N SER A 175 -10.84 -9.73 4.71
CA SER A 175 -10.94 -11.04 4.05
C SER A 175 -9.70 -11.32 3.20
N ALA A 176 -9.54 -12.55 2.75
CA ALA A 176 -8.49 -12.91 1.79
C ALA A 176 -8.56 -12.11 0.48
N ALA A 177 -9.71 -11.52 0.14
CA ALA A 177 -9.84 -10.65 -1.03
C ALA A 177 -9.19 -9.27 -0.85
N ASN A 178 -9.02 -8.82 0.38
CA ASN A 178 -8.55 -7.46 0.70
C ASN A 178 -7.03 -7.34 0.87
N TRP A 179 -6.28 -8.41 0.64
CA TRP A 179 -4.83 -8.35 0.64
C TRP A 179 -4.19 -9.29 -0.37
N ALA A 180 -2.99 -8.95 -0.80
CA ALA A 180 -2.20 -9.80 -1.67
C ALA A 180 -0.70 -9.52 -1.47
N ARG A 181 0.13 -10.57 -1.63
CA ARG A 181 1.57 -10.45 -1.69
C ARG A 181 2.01 -10.32 -3.14
N LEU A 182 2.71 -9.25 -3.47
CA LEU A 182 3.30 -9.06 -4.79
C LEU A 182 4.49 -9.99 -4.95
N THR A 183 4.54 -10.73 -6.07
CA THR A 183 5.59 -11.70 -6.38
C THR A 183 6.56 -11.18 -7.44
N ASP A 184 7.73 -11.80 -7.54
CA ASP A 184 8.70 -11.51 -8.59
C ASP A 184 8.17 -11.78 -9.98
N ALA A 185 7.45 -12.86 -10.14
CA ALA A 185 6.82 -13.20 -11.41
C ALA A 185 5.82 -12.12 -11.84
N TRP A 186 5.08 -11.56 -10.89
CA TRP A 186 4.18 -10.44 -11.17
C TRP A 186 4.97 -9.17 -11.53
N LEU A 187 6.02 -8.82 -10.79
CA LEU A 187 6.87 -7.67 -11.07
C LEU A 187 7.56 -7.78 -12.44
N ALA A 188 7.94 -9.00 -12.84
CA ALA A 188 8.56 -9.28 -14.13
C ALA A 188 7.55 -9.34 -15.29
N ASN A 189 6.24 -9.16 -15.07
CA ASN A 189 5.17 -9.35 -16.06
C ASN A 189 5.15 -10.76 -16.70
N ALA A 190 5.60 -11.79 -16.00
CA ALA A 190 5.71 -13.13 -16.54
C ALA A 190 4.37 -13.67 -17.09
N HIS A 191 3.26 -13.33 -16.44
CA HIS A 191 1.90 -13.69 -16.85
C HIS A 191 1.42 -13.01 -18.15
N ARG A 192 1.99 -11.86 -18.53
CA ARG A 192 1.67 -11.13 -19.77
C ARG A 192 2.55 -11.58 -20.93
N ALA A 193 3.81 -11.90 -20.70
CA ALA A 193 4.73 -12.37 -21.73
C ALA A 193 4.31 -13.71 -22.36
N GLY A 194 3.67 -14.60 -21.58
CA GLY A 194 3.11 -15.87 -22.10
C GLY A 194 1.91 -15.68 -23.04
N GLY A 195 1.09 -14.63 -22.82
CA GLY A 195 -0.06 -14.31 -23.67
C GLY A 195 0.33 -13.77 -25.05
N ALA A 196 1.34 -12.92 -25.11
CA ALA A 196 1.82 -12.34 -26.37
C ALA A 196 2.37 -13.41 -27.32
N ARG A 197 3.20 -14.35 -26.83
CA ARG A 197 3.74 -15.45 -27.64
C ARG A 197 2.65 -16.41 -28.14
N SER A 198 1.57 -16.59 -27.39
CA SER A 198 0.43 -17.43 -27.80
C SER A 198 -0.42 -16.75 -28.87
N ALA A 199 -0.55 -15.42 -28.82
CA ALA A 199 -1.27 -14.64 -29.84
C ALA A 199 -0.50 -14.60 -31.18
N GLU A 200 0.80 -14.35 -31.15
CA GLU A 200 1.66 -14.38 -32.33
C GLU A 200 1.67 -15.76 -33.03
N ARG A 201 1.71 -16.86 -32.24
CA ARG A 201 1.59 -18.21 -32.82
C ARG A 201 0.23 -18.50 -33.44
N ARG A 202 -0.86 -17.96 -32.90
CA ARG A 202 -2.20 -18.15 -33.51
C ARG A 202 -2.34 -17.40 -34.83
N MET A 203 -1.78 -16.19 -34.92
CA MET A 203 -1.78 -15.42 -36.16
C MET A 203 -0.94 -16.10 -37.25
N SER A 204 0.24 -16.62 -36.92
CA SER A 204 1.10 -17.33 -37.89
C SER A 204 0.55 -18.69 -38.38
N LEU A 205 -0.43 -19.28 -37.70
CA LEU A 205 -1.10 -20.52 -38.10
C LEU A 205 -2.37 -20.27 -38.91
N GLN A 206 -2.88 -19.04 -39.00
CA GLN A 206 -4.03 -18.68 -39.82
C GLN A 206 -3.63 -18.18 -41.21
N ASP A 207 -2.36 -17.90 -41.45
CA ASP A 207 -1.81 -17.43 -42.72
C ASP A 207 -1.21 -18.59 -43.59
N HIS A 208 -1.49 -19.83 -43.26
CA HIS A 208 -1.13 -21.02 -44.04
C HIS A 208 -2.38 -21.91 -44.27
#